data_5b0cbaf04b151866a5212554a59c5f5c
#
_entry.id   5b0cbaf04b151866a5212554a59c5f5c
#
_cell.length_a   1.000
_cell.length_b   1.000
_cell.length_c   1.000
_cell.angle_alpha   90.00
_cell.angle_beta   90.00
_cell.angle_gamma   90.00
#
_symmetry.space_group_name_H-M   'P 1'
#
loop_
_entity.id
_entity.type
_entity.pdbx_description
1 polymer ?
#
loop_
_entity_poly.entity_id
_entity_poly.type
_entity_poly.pdbx_seq_one_letter_code
_entity_poly.pdbx_strand_id
1 'polypeptide(L)'
;MSRMDITVVNHPLAASRLTIMRDKRSNNAAFRAALADLGAMLIYEAARGLKVEEFDTETPVATARGARLATPPIIVPIIRAGLGMVDPALSMIPDAQVGFIGLARDETTHEPVPYLEALPQDLSGQPVFLVDPMLATGGSLLHAIDLLVERGADDITCICMVSAQPGLDRLEAHGGPV
;
A
#
# COMPACT_ATOMS: atom_id res chain seq x y z
N MET A 1 9.42 8.65 -20.17
CA MET A 1 9.38 7.64 -19.12
C MET A 1 9.23 8.39 -17.80
N SER A 2 8.14 8.18 -17.07
CA SER A 2 8.00 8.75 -15.72
C SER A 2 9.04 8.06 -14.85
N ARG A 3 9.82 8.85 -14.08
CA ARG A 3 10.74 8.31 -13.09
C ARG A 3 9.90 7.89 -11.88
N MET A 4 10.10 6.67 -11.38
CA MET A 4 9.49 6.22 -10.13
C MET A 4 9.90 7.16 -8.98
N ASP A 5 8.95 7.63 -8.19
CA ASP A 5 9.25 8.46 -7.02
C ASP A 5 9.32 7.58 -5.77
N ILE A 6 10.43 7.64 -5.04
CA ILE A 6 10.67 6.83 -3.86
C ILE A 6 10.69 7.70 -2.62
N THR A 7 9.67 7.56 -1.78
CA THR A 7 9.60 8.21 -0.48
C THR A 7 10.03 7.28 0.64
N VAL A 8 11.12 7.61 1.33
CA VAL A 8 11.57 6.88 2.52
C VAL A 8 11.07 7.59 3.77
N VAL A 9 10.20 6.93 4.55
CA VAL A 9 9.66 7.48 5.80
C VAL A 9 10.73 7.44 6.89
N ASN A 10 11.46 8.56 7.05
CA ASN A 10 12.49 8.71 8.08
C ASN A 10 11.90 9.39 9.33
N HIS A 11 11.25 8.58 10.18
CA HIS A 11 10.62 9.04 11.42
C HIS A 11 11.04 8.18 12.62
N PRO A 12 11.35 8.76 13.80
CA PRO A 12 11.79 8.00 14.98
C PRO A 12 10.84 6.89 15.41
N LEU A 13 9.53 7.12 15.32
CA LEU A 13 8.52 6.10 15.65
C LEU A 13 8.54 4.96 14.64
N ALA A 14 8.67 5.25 13.35
CA ALA A 14 8.80 4.22 12.31
C ALA A 14 10.06 3.38 12.53
N ALA A 15 11.19 4.01 12.81
CA ALA A 15 12.44 3.32 13.12
C ALA A 15 12.32 2.41 14.36
N SER A 16 11.61 2.87 15.40
CA SER A 16 11.34 2.08 16.61
C SER A 16 10.51 0.83 16.30
N ARG A 17 9.44 0.95 15.51
CA ARG A 17 8.60 -0.21 15.10
C ARG A 17 9.35 -1.18 14.20
N LEU A 18 10.12 -0.65 13.25
CA LEU A 18 10.96 -1.46 12.37
C LEU A 18 12.01 -2.25 13.16
N THR A 19 12.55 -1.68 14.25
CA THR A 19 13.48 -2.38 15.14
C THR A 19 12.83 -3.61 15.79
N ILE A 20 11.59 -3.48 16.28
CA ILE A 20 10.83 -4.61 16.84
C ILE A 20 10.61 -5.69 15.78
N MET A 21 10.25 -5.31 14.56
CA MET A 21 10.02 -6.26 13.46
C MET A 21 11.30 -7.00 13.04
N ARG A 22 12.47 -6.35 13.16
CA ARG A 22 13.79 -6.94 12.83
C ARG A 22 14.41 -7.80 13.95
N ASP A 23 13.94 -7.64 15.19
CA ASP A 23 14.51 -8.40 16.31
C ASP A 23 14.02 -9.85 16.25
N LYS A 24 14.96 -10.78 16.06
CA LYS A 24 14.67 -12.22 16.03
C LYS A 24 14.03 -12.77 17.32
N ARG A 25 14.09 -12.00 18.42
CA ARG A 25 13.49 -12.36 19.71
C ARG A 25 12.04 -11.91 19.83
N SER A 26 11.57 -11.08 18.91
CA SER A 26 10.19 -10.62 18.91
C SER A 26 9.24 -11.79 18.72
N ASN A 27 8.26 -11.92 19.61
CA ASN A 27 7.19 -12.89 19.44
C ASN A 27 6.16 -12.41 18.42
N ASN A 28 5.27 -13.32 17.99
CA ASN A 28 4.27 -13.02 16.97
C ASN A 28 3.33 -11.86 17.33
N ALA A 29 3.03 -11.67 18.62
CA ALA A 29 2.15 -10.58 19.08
C ALA A 29 2.86 -9.23 18.93
N ALA A 30 4.12 -9.12 19.41
CA ALA A 30 4.92 -7.92 19.27
C ALA A 30 5.17 -7.57 17.80
N PHE A 31 5.47 -8.58 16.96
CA PHE A 31 5.66 -8.41 15.52
C PHE A 31 4.40 -7.84 14.85
N ARG A 32 3.22 -8.46 15.10
CA ARG A 32 1.95 -7.98 14.51
C ARG A 32 1.58 -6.57 14.97
N ALA A 33 1.80 -6.25 16.26
CA ALA A 33 1.54 -4.89 16.75
C ALA A 33 2.46 -3.87 16.08
N ALA A 34 3.76 -4.16 15.97
CA ALA A 34 4.71 -3.28 15.30
C ALA A 34 4.41 -3.12 13.80
N LEU A 35 3.97 -4.21 13.14
CA LEU A 35 3.54 -4.19 11.74
C LEU A 35 2.30 -3.30 11.55
N ALA A 36 1.31 -3.40 12.43
CA ALA A 36 0.11 -2.56 12.36
C ALA A 36 0.44 -1.08 12.56
N ASP A 37 1.24 -0.76 13.59
CA ASP A 37 1.66 0.62 13.87
C ASP A 37 2.46 1.22 12.71
N LEU A 38 3.44 0.48 12.19
CA LEU A 38 4.25 0.93 11.06
C LEU A 38 3.41 1.04 9.78
N GLY A 39 2.50 0.10 9.56
CA GLY A 39 1.55 0.14 8.45
C GLY A 39 0.72 1.42 8.45
N ALA A 40 0.15 1.80 9.60
CA ALA A 40 -0.61 3.03 9.73
C ALA A 40 0.24 4.29 9.41
N MET A 41 1.51 4.34 9.87
CA MET A 41 2.41 5.45 9.58
C MET A 41 2.72 5.55 8.07
N LEU A 42 2.94 4.42 7.41
CA LEU A 42 3.20 4.39 5.96
C LEU A 42 1.98 4.80 5.15
N ILE A 43 0.79 4.32 5.52
CA ILE A 43 -0.48 4.72 4.88
C ILE A 43 -0.73 6.23 5.07
N TYR A 44 -0.48 6.75 6.27
CA TYR A 44 -0.59 8.20 6.53
C TYR A 44 0.31 9.01 5.60
N GLU A 45 1.55 8.60 5.43
CA GLU A 45 2.48 9.29 4.52
C GLU A 45 2.09 9.12 3.05
N ALA A 46 1.71 7.93 2.61
CA ALA A 46 1.23 7.67 1.26
C ALA A 46 -0.02 8.51 0.90
N ALA A 47 -0.89 8.74 1.87
CA ALA A 47 -2.09 9.56 1.70
C ALA A 47 -1.82 11.06 1.56
N ARG A 48 -0.57 11.54 1.73
CA ARG A 48 -0.21 12.96 1.68
C ARG A 48 -0.58 13.64 0.35
N GLY A 49 -0.52 12.91 -0.74
CA GLY A 49 -0.84 13.41 -2.09
C GLY A 49 -2.31 13.29 -2.49
N LEU A 50 -3.16 12.68 -1.67
CA LEU A 50 -4.57 12.50 -2.00
C LEU A 50 -5.31 13.83 -2.06
N LYS A 51 -6.16 13.98 -3.06
CA LYS A 51 -6.98 15.17 -3.25
C LYS A 51 -8.08 15.24 -2.20
N VAL A 52 -8.34 16.44 -1.74
CA VAL A 52 -9.46 16.73 -0.83
C VAL A 52 -10.48 17.63 -1.53
N GLU A 53 -11.74 17.48 -1.17
CA GLU A 53 -12.80 18.43 -1.49
C GLU A 53 -13.25 19.13 -0.22
N GLU A 54 -13.50 20.43 -0.32
CA GLU A 54 -14.00 21.26 0.77
C GLU A 54 -15.53 21.28 0.75
N PHE A 55 -16.13 21.31 1.91
CA PHE A 55 -17.57 21.45 2.09
C PHE A 55 -17.90 22.25 3.35
N ASP A 56 -19.11 22.82 3.40
CA ASP A 56 -19.58 23.48 4.60
C ASP A 56 -20.15 22.44 5.57
N THR A 57 -19.71 22.49 6.83
CA THR A 57 -20.20 21.62 7.90
C THR A 57 -20.75 22.45 9.06
N GLU A 58 -21.87 22.00 9.63
CA GLU A 58 -22.44 22.60 10.82
C GLU A 58 -21.70 22.09 12.06
N THR A 59 -21.15 23.01 12.81
CA THR A 59 -20.52 22.72 14.10
C THR A 59 -21.41 23.21 15.25
N PRO A 60 -21.18 22.79 16.51
CA PRO A 60 -21.95 23.29 17.65
C PRO A 60 -21.90 24.82 17.85
N VAL A 61 -20.96 25.51 17.21
CA VAL A 61 -20.76 26.96 17.38
C VAL A 61 -21.18 27.75 16.14
N ALA A 62 -20.82 27.30 14.95
CA ALA A 62 -21.10 27.97 13.68
C ALA A 62 -20.80 27.05 12.50
N THR A 63 -21.30 27.40 11.30
CA THR A 63 -20.87 26.76 10.05
C THR A 63 -19.36 26.97 9.86
N ALA A 64 -18.65 25.91 9.50
CA ALA A 64 -17.21 25.92 9.24
C ALA A 64 -16.87 25.17 7.95
N ARG A 65 -15.72 25.49 7.36
CA ARG A 65 -15.17 24.71 6.24
C ARG A 65 -14.61 23.40 6.75
N GLY A 66 -15.11 22.30 6.22
CA GLY A 66 -14.61 20.94 6.38
C GLY A 66 -13.89 20.46 5.13
N ALA A 67 -13.19 19.34 5.24
CA ALA A 67 -12.54 18.66 4.13
C ALA A 67 -12.74 17.15 4.22
N ARG A 68 -12.88 16.50 3.07
CA ARG A 68 -12.92 15.04 2.95
C ARG A 68 -12.10 14.60 1.73
N LEU A 69 -11.69 13.35 1.67
CA LEU A 69 -11.03 12.83 0.48
C LEU A 69 -11.99 12.92 -0.71
N ALA A 70 -11.52 13.48 -1.83
CA ALA A 70 -12.31 13.57 -3.05
C ALA A 70 -12.59 12.19 -3.63
N THR A 71 -11.59 11.31 -3.63
CA THR A 71 -11.68 9.91 -4.03
C THR A 71 -10.85 9.09 -3.06
N PRO A 72 -11.47 8.31 -2.13
CA PRO A 72 -10.73 7.38 -1.28
C PRO A 72 -9.99 6.34 -2.13
N PRO A 73 -8.78 5.94 -1.78
CA PRO A 73 -8.05 4.91 -2.51
C PRO A 73 -8.69 3.53 -2.36
N ILE A 74 -8.37 2.63 -3.27
CA ILE A 74 -8.57 1.20 -3.04
C ILE A 74 -7.29 0.62 -2.42
N ILE A 75 -7.45 -0.14 -1.34
CA ILE A 75 -6.35 -0.85 -0.69
C ILE A 75 -6.26 -2.25 -1.29
N VAL A 76 -5.10 -2.59 -1.85
CA VAL A 76 -4.88 -3.88 -2.50
C VAL A 76 -3.71 -4.60 -1.83
N PRO A 77 -3.96 -5.51 -0.88
CA PRO A 77 -2.91 -6.35 -0.32
C PRO A 77 -2.51 -7.46 -1.28
N ILE A 78 -1.20 -7.72 -1.37
CA ILE A 78 -0.70 -8.97 -1.96
C ILE A 78 -0.80 -10.05 -0.89
N ILE A 79 -1.71 -10.99 -1.09
CA ILE A 79 -1.96 -12.05 -0.13
C ILE A 79 -0.79 -13.06 -0.19
N ARG A 80 -0.32 -13.53 0.94
CA ARG A 80 -0.86 -13.42 2.31
C ARG A 80 -0.25 -12.29 3.14
N ALA A 81 0.97 -11.89 2.89
CA ALA A 81 1.74 -10.98 3.75
C ALA A 81 1.08 -9.58 3.88
N GLY A 82 0.55 -9.05 2.79
CA GLY A 82 -0.14 -7.77 2.75
C GLY A 82 -1.40 -7.66 3.63
N LEU A 83 -2.02 -8.79 4.00
CA LEU A 83 -3.20 -8.77 4.88
C LEU A 83 -2.98 -8.05 6.21
N GLY A 84 -1.76 -8.12 6.75
CA GLY A 84 -1.43 -7.43 7.99
C GLY A 84 -1.45 -5.90 7.90
N MET A 85 -1.53 -5.35 6.69
CA MET A 85 -1.57 -3.90 6.44
C MET A 85 -2.99 -3.39 6.15
N VAL A 86 -3.98 -4.26 5.98
CA VAL A 86 -5.36 -3.88 5.62
C VAL A 86 -6.05 -3.16 6.77
N ASP A 87 -6.10 -3.74 7.95
CA ASP A 87 -6.77 -3.12 9.11
C ASP A 87 -6.16 -1.76 9.47
N PRO A 88 -4.81 -1.60 9.51
CA PRO A 88 -4.18 -0.29 9.67
C PRO A 88 -4.60 0.72 8.59
N ALA A 89 -4.70 0.28 7.33
CA ALA A 89 -5.11 1.15 6.23
C ALA A 89 -6.56 1.61 6.38
N LEU A 90 -7.49 0.70 6.68
CA LEU A 90 -8.90 1.01 6.92
C LEU A 90 -9.12 1.85 8.18
N SER A 91 -8.26 1.70 9.20
CA SER A 91 -8.29 2.56 10.39
C SER A 91 -7.92 4.01 10.05
N MET A 92 -7.01 4.22 9.10
CA MET A 92 -6.59 5.55 8.63
C MET A 92 -7.56 6.13 7.59
N ILE A 93 -8.11 5.28 6.72
CA ILE A 93 -9.00 5.68 5.61
C ILE A 93 -10.25 4.78 5.65
N PRO A 94 -11.24 5.09 6.54
CA PRO A 94 -12.40 4.22 6.74
C PRO A 94 -13.28 4.03 5.51
N ASP A 95 -13.29 4.99 4.59
CA ASP A 95 -14.07 4.95 3.35
C ASP A 95 -13.36 4.24 2.19
N ALA A 96 -12.13 3.72 2.42
CA ALA A 96 -11.39 3.00 1.40
C ALA A 96 -12.06 1.65 1.08
N GLN A 97 -12.08 1.31 -0.20
CA GLN A 97 -12.44 -0.04 -0.65
C GLN A 97 -11.24 -0.99 -0.52
N VAL A 98 -11.49 -2.29 -0.50
CA VAL A 98 -10.43 -3.30 -0.47
C VAL A 98 -10.61 -4.24 -1.67
N GLY A 99 -9.56 -4.37 -2.45
CA GLY A 99 -9.41 -5.44 -3.45
C GLY A 99 -8.38 -6.46 -2.97
N PHE A 100 -8.27 -7.60 -3.63
CA PHE A 100 -7.33 -8.64 -3.23
C PHE A 100 -6.61 -9.23 -4.43
N ILE A 101 -5.28 -9.36 -4.32
CA ILE A 101 -4.45 -10.13 -5.26
C ILE A 101 -3.74 -11.23 -4.47
N GLY A 102 -4.02 -12.48 -4.82
CA GLY A 102 -3.36 -13.65 -4.25
C GLY A 102 -2.34 -14.21 -5.21
N LEU A 103 -1.07 -14.24 -4.81
CA LEU A 103 0.03 -14.79 -5.59
C LEU A 103 0.68 -15.95 -4.85
N ALA A 104 0.83 -17.08 -5.55
CA ALA A 104 1.68 -18.19 -5.13
C ALA A 104 2.99 -18.15 -5.93
N ARG A 105 4.05 -18.79 -5.42
CA ARG A 105 5.23 -19.04 -6.22
C ARG A 105 5.13 -20.43 -6.81
N ASP A 106 5.35 -20.54 -8.11
CA ASP A 106 5.57 -21.83 -8.74
C ASP A 106 6.80 -22.51 -8.12
N GLU A 107 6.68 -23.78 -7.76
CA GLU A 107 7.75 -24.50 -7.06
C GLU A 107 8.97 -24.76 -7.96
N THR A 108 8.80 -24.72 -9.27
CA THR A 108 9.84 -25.03 -10.25
C THR A 108 10.48 -23.77 -10.83
N THR A 109 9.65 -22.81 -11.27
CA THR A 109 10.12 -21.57 -11.94
C THR A 109 10.34 -20.44 -10.97
N HIS A 110 9.78 -20.50 -9.76
CA HIS A 110 9.73 -19.46 -8.75
C HIS A 110 9.03 -18.17 -9.22
N GLU A 111 8.31 -18.24 -10.34
CA GLU A 111 7.52 -17.11 -10.83
C GLU A 111 6.21 -16.96 -10.06
N PRO A 112 5.69 -15.72 -9.93
CA PRO A 112 4.40 -15.49 -9.29
C PRO A 112 3.27 -16.03 -10.18
N VAL A 113 2.40 -16.84 -9.58
CA VAL A 113 1.19 -17.38 -10.21
C VAL A 113 -0.02 -16.87 -9.47
N PRO A 114 -0.94 -16.14 -10.12
CA PRO A 114 -2.15 -15.66 -9.48
C PRO A 114 -3.10 -16.81 -9.18
N TYR A 115 -3.63 -16.84 -7.96
CA TYR A 115 -4.69 -17.78 -7.54
C TYR A 115 -5.94 -17.07 -7.06
N LEU A 116 -5.89 -15.75 -6.86
CA LEU A 116 -7.02 -14.92 -6.47
C LEU A 116 -6.87 -13.53 -7.09
N GLU A 117 -7.92 -13.07 -7.74
CA GLU A 117 -8.09 -11.71 -8.21
C GLU A 117 -9.50 -11.25 -7.85
N ALA A 118 -9.62 -10.48 -6.78
CA ALA A 118 -10.87 -9.88 -6.34
C ALA A 118 -10.72 -8.36 -6.38
N LEU A 119 -10.81 -7.81 -7.59
CA LEU A 119 -10.62 -6.38 -7.89
C LEU A 119 -11.86 -5.83 -8.62
N PRO A 120 -12.13 -4.52 -8.52
CA PRO A 120 -13.09 -3.86 -9.43
C PRO A 120 -12.72 -4.10 -10.90
N GLN A 121 -13.71 -4.06 -11.78
CA GLN A 121 -13.48 -4.24 -13.22
C GLN A 121 -12.75 -3.05 -13.85
N ASP A 122 -12.98 -1.84 -13.32
CA ASP A 122 -12.38 -0.59 -13.78
C ASP A 122 -11.82 0.17 -12.58
N LEU A 123 -10.55 0.55 -12.67
CA LEU A 123 -9.79 1.29 -11.67
C LEU A 123 -9.37 2.68 -12.18
N SER A 124 -9.88 3.10 -13.35
CA SER A 124 -9.52 4.38 -13.96
C SER A 124 -9.85 5.55 -13.05
N GLY A 125 -8.85 6.40 -12.78
CA GLY A 125 -9.01 7.59 -11.94
C GLY A 125 -9.20 7.31 -10.44
N GLN A 126 -9.05 6.07 -10.00
CA GLN A 126 -9.07 5.69 -8.59
C GLN A 126 -7.64 5.45 -8.09
N PRO A 127 -7.18 6.18 -7.05
CA PRO A 127 -5.88 5.90 -6.44
C PRO A 127 -5.82 4.47 -5.89
N VAL A 128 -4.72 3.77 -6.14
CA VAL A 128 -4.51 2.40 -5.67
C VAL A 128 -3.34 2.36 -4.68
N PHE A 129 -3.58 1.86 -3.48
CA PHE A 129 -2.54 1.57 -2.49
C PHE A 129 -2.25 0.07 -2.50
N LEU A 130 -1.22 -0.32 -3.25
CA LEU A 130 -0.74 -1.71 -3.30
C LEU A 130 0.16 -1.96 -2.10
N VAL A 131 -0.25 -2.84 -1.19
CA VAL A 131 0.44 -3.05 0.09
C VAL A 131 1.06 -4.45 0.18
N ASP A 132 2.36 -4.49 0.43
CA ASP A 132 3.13 -5.70 0.72
C ASP A 132 4.25 -5.34 1.71
N PRO A 133 4.38 -6.01 2.87
CA PRO A 133 5.39 -5.66 3.85
C PRO A 133 6.83 -5.68 3.31
N MET A 134 7.14 -6.47 2.29
CA MET A 134 8.51 -6.69 1.87
C MET A 134 8.68 -6.71 0.34
N LEU A 135 9.38 -5.72 -0.18
CA LEU A 135 9.87 -5.71 -1.56
C LEU A 135 11.27 -6.34 -1.59
N ALA A 136 11.37 -7.61 -1.97
CA ALA A 136 12.65 -8.31 -2.12
C ALA A 136 13.16 -8.23 -3.57
N THR A 137 12.67 -9.11 -4.45
CA THR A 137 13.06 -9.17 -5.86
C THR A 137 12.11 -8.42 -6.81
N GLY A 138 10.99 -7.94 -6.31
CA GLY A 138 10.00 -7.19 -7.08
C GLY A 138 9.01 -8.04 -7.89
N GLY A 139 9.20 -9.35 -8.01
CA GLY A 139 8.35 -10.17 -8.89
C GLY A 139 6.86 -10.12 -8.55
N SER A 140 6.50 -10.26 -7.28
CA SER A 140 5.09 -10.19 -6.85
C SER A 140 4.47 -8.81 -7.05
N LEU A 141 5.21 -7.74 -6.71
CA LEU A 141 4.72 -6.37 -6.92
C LEU A 141 4.50 -6.08 -8.40
N LEU A 142 5.46 -6.42 -9.25
CA LEU A 142 5.34 -6.19 -10.69
C LEU A 142 4.13 -6.90 -11.28
N HIS A 143 3.96 -8.18 -10.94
CA HIS A 143 2.79 -8.92 -11.41
C HIS A 143 1.47 -8.29 -10.94
N ALA A 144 1.43 -7.82 -9.68
CA ALA A 144 0.27 -7.12 -9.16
C ALA A 144 0.03 -5.78 -9.86
N ILE A 145 1.09 -5.01 -10.16
CA ILE A 145 1.00 -3.77 -10.93
C ILE A 145 0.44 -4.03 -12.33
N ASP A 146 0.91 -5.07 -13.03
CA ASP A 146 0.41 -5.43 -14.35
C ASP A 146 -1.10 -5.72 -14.32
N LEU A 147 -1.56 -6.52 -13.35
CA LEU A 147 -2.99 -6.82 -13.16
C LEU A 147 -3.83 -5.56 -12.87
N LEU A 148 -3.29 -4.60 -12.12
CA LEU A 148 -3.96 -3.34 -11.82
C LEU A 148 -4.03 -2.44 -13.07
N VAL A 149 -2.94 -2.35 -13.82
CA VAL A 149 -2.87 -1.59 -15.09
C VAL A 149 -3.82 -2.18 -16.14
N GLU A 150 -3.91 -3.50 -16.26
CA GLU A 150 -4.89 -4.16 -17.14
C GLU A 150 -6.35 -3.79 -16.81
N ARG A 151 -6.61 -3.36 -15.56
CA ARG A 151 -7.92 -2.85 -15.10
C ARG A 151 -8.03 -1.33 -15.12
N GLY A 152 -7.09 -0.65 -15.79
CA GLY A 152 -7.13 0.80 -15.99
C GLY A 152 -6.54 1.63 -14.85
N ALA A 153 -5.84 1.04 -13.88
CA ALA A 153 -5.18 1.81 -12.82
C ALA A 153 -4.07 2.69 -13.41
N ASP A 154 -4.15 3.99 -13.12
CA ASP A 154 -3.23 5.03 -13.60
C ASP A 154 -2.52 5.81 -12.48
N ASP A 155 -2.85 5.50 -11.22
CA ASP A 155 -2.28 6.10 -9.99
C ASP A 155 -2.07 4.98 -8.95
N ILE A 156 -0.88 4.38 -8.94
CA ILE A 156 -0.54 3.26 -8.05
C ILE A 156 0.57 3.71 -7.09
N THR A 157 0.32 3.60 -5.79
CA THR A 157 1.34 3.77 -4.75
C THR A 157 1.66 2.42 -4.12
N CYS A 158 2.88 1.93 -4.30
CA CYS A 158 3.37 0.73 -3.63
C CYS A 158 3.85 1.07 -2.22
N ILE A 159 3.31 0.40 -1.21
CA ILE A 159 3.63 0.67 0.20
C ILE A 159 4.28 -0.56 0.81
N CYS A 160 5.58 -0.44 1.12
CA CYS A 160 6.39 -1.51 1.69
C CYS A 160 7.08 -1.05 2.97
N MET A 161 7.18 -1.93 3.96
CA MET A 161 7.88 -1.64 5.22
C MET A 161 9.38 -1.71 5.07
N VAL A 162 9.85 -2.63 4.23
CA VAL A 162 11.25 -2.77 3.84
C VAL A 162 11.35 -3.06 2.36
N SER A 163 12.36 -2.47 1.71
CA SER A 163 12.64 -2.66 0.30
C SER A 163 14.11 -2.98 0.09
N ALA A 164 14.40 -3.95 -0.78
CA ALA A 164 15.74 -4.26 -1.22
C ALA A 164 16.04 -3.58 -2.55
N GLN A 165 17.27 -3.12 -2.75
CA GLN A 165 17.69 -2.41 -3.96
C GLN A 165 17.35 -3.16 -5.26
N PRO A 166 17.57 -4.49 -5.40
CA PRO A 166 17.23 -5.21 -6.62
C PRO A 166 15.72 -5.15 -6.96
N GLY A 167 14.84 -5.09 -5.95
CA GLY A 167 13.41 -4.93 -6.16
C GLY A 167 13.06 -3.53 -6.67
N LEU A 168 13.67 -2.49 -6.10
CA LEU A 168 13.50 -1.11 -6.53
C LEU A 168 13.98 -0.90 -7.97
N ASP A 169 15.18 -1.39 -8.30
CA ASP A 169 15.75 -1.29 -9.64
C ASP A 169 14.84 -1.96 -10.70
N ARG A 170 14.23 -3.08 -10.31
CA ARG A 170 13.31 -3.82 -11.20
C ARG A 170 11.99 -3.10 -11.40
N LEU A 171 11.44 -2.46 -10.35
CA LEU A 171 10.24 -1.62 -10.47
C LEU A 171 10.50 -0.38 -11.33
N GLU A 172 11.63 0.31 -11.13
CA GLU A 172 12.02 1.46 -11.94
C GLU A 172 12.20 1.10 -13.42
N ALA A 173 12.80 -0.05 -13.71
CA ALA A 173 12.98 -0.55 -15.08
C ALA A 173 11.66 -0.91 -15.78
N HIS A 174 10.63 -1.29 -15.03
CA HIS A 174 9.32 -1.62 -15.55
C HIS A 174 8.58 -0.40 -16.11
N GLY A 175 8.70 0.77 -15.45
CA GLY A 175 8.19 2.06 -15.96
C GLY A 175 6.66 2.19 -15.95
N GLY A 176 5.98 1.50 -15.07
CA GLY A 176 4.54 1.63 -14.84
C GLY A 176 4.13 2.93 -14.11
N PRO A 177 2.83 3.13 -13.84
CA PRO A 177 2.28 4.29 -13.14
C PRO A 177 2.46 4.17 -11.61
N VAL A 178 3.73 4.08 -11.15
CA VAL A 178 4.12 3.85 -9.75
C VAL A 178 4.99 4.99 -9.26
#